data_bd55a873f37d2fbf4e552393e8754feb
#
_entry.id   bd55a873f37d2fbf4e552393e8754feb
#
_cell.length_a   1.000
_cell.length_b   1.000
_cell.length_c   1.000
_cell.angle_alpha   90.00
_cell.angle_beta   90.00
_cell.angle_gamma   90.00
#
_symmetry.space_group_name_H-M   'P 1'
#
loop_
_entity.id
_entity.type
_entity.pdbx_description
1 polymer ?
#
loop_
_entity_poly.entity_id
_entity_poly.type
_entity_poly.pdbx_seq_one_letter_code
_entity_poly.pdbx_strand_id
1 'polypeptide(L)'
;MTEHSSAYSKLIGFINANGQEREFGGYYAPALDELLDWERDEAEDLIWQRFSFGGDAGLADLVAQLKKYNGIEALEDKLKDGMVNSEYSMRLVQIVRILYNATLIEDYLDYIFEYYDKEKDRSAIAVLTYMKPCDKLYDFFAGLYLNSDDSVTRSTAIDGLLCAKGYIKDPLDFKERSELINMARAFLSDDPDLRIKKLERFENGEFDDIPRSYGLYRRLTAEEAIREANKPKEPERPGETITGVIDATEDGVYIVYYGKENLYIPAKPSEELKQKPQVGDRVQLLWKSKGQSVIEGIR
;
A
#
# COMPACT_ATOMS: atom_id res chain seq x y z
N MET A 1 38.15 10.06 11.03
CA MET A 1 37.14 9.57 10.08
C MET A 1 35.79 9.92 10.68
N THR A 2 35.03 10.70 9.99
CA THR A 2 33.64 11.03 10.41
C THR A 2 32.78 9.75 10.22
N GLU A 3 32.13 9.32 11.26
CA GLU A 3 31.26 8.12 11.21
C GLU A 3 29.97 8.49 10.45
N HIS A 4 29.58 7.64 9.51
CA HIS A 4 28.34 7.83 8.75
C HIS A 4 27.10 7.64 9.62
N SER A 5 26.05 8.38 9.30
CA SER A 5 24.76 8.28 9.97
C SER A 5 24.05 6.94 9.68
N SER A 6 23.07 6.61 10.53
CA SER A 6 22.19 5.46 10.30
C SER A 6 21.40 5.62 8.99
N ALA A 7 21.01 6.84 8.63
CA ALA A 7 20.30 7.14 7.38
C ALA A 7 21.18 6.82 6.16
N TYR A 8 22.44 7.24 6.18
CA TYR A 8 23.40 6.91 5.12
C TYR A 8 23.60 5.40 4.98
N SER A 9 23.79 4.70 6.10
CA SER A 9 23.96 3.23 6.09
C SER A 9 22.76 2.51 5.49
N LYS A 10 21.53 2.95 5.77
CA LYS A 10 20.30 2.43 5.17
C LYS A 10 20.25 2.69 3.67
N LEU A 11 20.63 3.90 3.24
CA LEU A 11 20.67 4.25 1.82
C LEU A 11 21.65 3.37 1.06
N ILE A 12 22.85 3.18 1.58
CA ILE A 12 23.86 2.29 0.95
C ILE A 12 23.34 0.84 0.88
N GLY A 13 22.65 0.36 1.91
CA GLY A 13 21.96 -0.92 1.89
C GLY A 13 20.94 -1.00 0.75
N PHE A 14 20.09 0.02 0.59
CA PHE A 14 19.11 0.10 -0.49
C PHE A 14 19.75 0.14 -1.88
N ILE A 15 20.81 0.95 -2.08
CA ILE A 15 21.50 1.07 -3.37
C ILE A 15 22.16 -0.25 -3.77
N ASN A 16 22.71 -0.99 -2.81
CA ASN A 16 23.40 -2.25 -3.08
C ASN A 16 22.47 -3.47 -3.18
N ALA A 17 21.22 -3.36 -2.70
CA ALA A 17 20.23 -4.41 -2.81
C ALA A 17 19.80 -4.61 -4.28
N ASN A 18 19.57 -5.86 -4.69
CA ASN A 18 18.95 -6.15 -5.99
C ASN A 18 17.44 -5.86 -5.97
N GLY A 19 16.77 -5.94 -7.14
CA GLY A 19 15.35 -5.62 -7.25
C GLY A 19 14.45 -6.47 -6.33
N GLN A 20 14.71 -7.76 -6.21
CA GLN A 20 13.95 -8.64 -5.31
C GLN A 20 14.20 -8.31 -3.83
N GLU A 21 15.45 -8.03 -3.46
CA GLU A 21 15.79 -7.63 -2.10
C GLU A 21 15.13 -6.30 -1.72
N ARG A 22 15.04 -5.33 -2.64
CA ARG A 22 14.33 -4.08 -2.43
C ARG A 22 12.83 -4.31 -2.23
N GLU A 23 12.23 -5.15 -3.05
CA GLU A 23 10.79 -5.43 -3.02
C GLU A 23 10.37 -6.24 -1.78
N PHE A 24 11.12 -7.28 -1.44
CA PHE A 24 10.76 -8.23 -0.37
C PHE A 24 11.58 -8.11 0.90
N GLY A 25 12.73 -7.44 0.86
CA GLY A 25 13.65 -7.32 1.98
C GLY A 25 13.34 -6.19 2.97
N GLY A 26 12.25 -5.42 2.75
CA GLY A 26 11.90 -4.29 3.59
C GLY A 26 12.85 -3.09 3.46
N TYR A 27 13.58 -3.01 2.35
CA TYR A 27 14.39 -1.85 2.03
C TYR A 27 13.48 -0.75 1.47
N TYR A 28 13.29 0.30 2.25
CA TYR A 28 12.61 1.52 1.78
C TYR A 28 13.67 2.51 1.30
N ALA A 29 13.41 3.17 0.17
CA ALA A 29 14.26 4.27 -0.28
C ALA A 29 14.22 5.39 0.78
N PRO A 30 15.33 5.65 1.50
CA PRO A 30 15.35 6.74 2.47
C PRO A 30 15.24 8.08 1.75
N ALA A 31 14.63 9.06 2.39
CA ALA A 31 14.65 10.42 1.88
C ALA A 31 16.07 10.97 1.95
N LEU A 32 16.57 11.54 0.85
CA LEU A 32 17.90 12.16 0.83
C LEU A 32 18.00 13.36 1.79
N ASP A 33 16.87 13.95 2.18
CA ASP A 33 16.81 15.03 3.14
C ASP A 33 17.10 14.61 4.60
N GLU A 34 17.12 13.29 4.89
CA GLU A 34 17.52 12.76 6.20
C GLU A 34 19.05 12.66 6.37
N LEU A 35 19.82 12.86 5.29
CA LEU A 35 21.27 12.78 5.28
C LEU A 35 21.90 14.07 5.78
N LEU A 36 23.09 13.97 6.37
CA LEU A 36 23.95 15.13 6.61
C LEU A 36 24.41 15.71 5.26
N ASP A 37 24.67 17.03 5.18
CA ASP A 37 25.00 17.69 3.92
C ASP A 37 26.16 17.02 3.17
N TRP A 38 27.23 16.66 3.86
CA TRP A 38 28.38 15.99 3.26
C TRP A 38 28.09 14.55 2.83
N GLU A 39 27.20 13.83 3.55
CA GLU A 39 26.73 12.50 3.17
C GLU A 39 25.83 12.57 1.94
N ARG A 40 25.03 13.64 1.84
CA ARG A 40 24.17 13.87 0.71
C ARG A 40 24.96 14.04 -0.58
N ASP A 41 26.03 14.83 -0.57
CA ASP A 41 26.88 15.01 -1.74
C ASP A 41 27.48 13.70 -2.25
N GLU A 42 27.98 12.88 -1.32
CA GLU A 42 28.53 11.57 -1.64
C GLU A 42 27.47 10.59 -2.15
N ALA A 43 26.29 10.60 -1.52
CA ALA A 43 25.15 9.76 -1.90
C ALA A 43 24.63 10.14 -3.30
N GLU A 44 24.50 11.43 -3.63
CA GLU A 44 24.06 11.88 -4.95
C GLU A 44 25.02 11.42 -6.06
N ASP A 45 26.34 11.49 -5.82
CA ASP A 45 27.33 10.97 -6.76
C ASP A 45 27.18 9.45 -7.00
N LEU A 46 26.97 8.71 -5.94
CA LEU A 46 26.80 7.26 -6.03
C LEU A 46 25.52 6.86 -6.77
N ILE A 47 24.39 7.49 -6.42
CA ILE A 47 23.10 7.25 -7.06
C ILE A 47 23.20 7.57 -8.55
N TRP A 48 23.73 8.75 -8.89
CA TRP A 48 23.92 9.19 -10.27
C TRP A 48 24.79 8.20 -11.07
N GLN A 49 25.92 7.80 -10.53
CA GLN A 49 26.80 6.82 -11.16
C GLN A 49 26.09 5.49 -11.43
N ARG A 50 25.37 4.96 -10.44
CA ARG A 50 24.66 3.67 -10.57
C ARG A 50 23.52 3.75 -11.58
N PHE A 51 22.77 4.84 -11.57
CA PHE A 51 21.67 5.05 -12.52
C PHE A 51 22.19 5.24 -13.96
N SER A 52 23.16 6.14 -14.16
CA SER A 52 23.62 6.54 -15.49
C SER A 52 24.44 5.45 -16.18
N PHE A 53 25.31 4.75 -15.45
CA PHE A 53 26.20 3.76 -16.02
C PHE A 53 25.74 2.32 -15.76
N GLY A 54 25.12 2.06 -14.60
CA GLY A 54 24.62 0.74 -14.24
C GLY A 54 23.23 0.43 -14.77
N GLY A 55 22.48 1.45 -15.20
CA GLY A 55 21.13 1.28 -15.73
C GLY A 55 20.09 0.79 -14.72
N ASP A 56 20.33 1.00 -13.40
CA ASP A 56 19.45 0.55 -12.34
C ASP A 56 18.19 1.40 -12.24
N ALA A 57 17.13 0.97 -12.94
CA ALA A 57 15.84 1.65 -12.94
C ALA A 57 15.18 1.73 -11.55
N GLY A 58 15.54 0.84 -10.62
CA GLY A 58 15.04 0.87 -9.25
C GLY A 58 15.55 2.06 -8.43
N LEU A 59 16.53 2.82 -8.96
CA LEU A 59 17.02 4.05 -8.35
C LEU A 59 16.30 5.31 -8.85
N ALA A 60 15.37 5.19 -9.80
CA ALA A 60 14.74 6.36 -10.42
C ALA A 60 14.02 7.27 -9.41
N ASP A 61 13.41 6.71 -8.37
CA ASP A 61 12.79 7.50 -7.28
C ASP A 61 13.81 8.34 -6.50
N LEU A 62 15.04 7.84 -6.33
CA LEU A 62 16.14 8.60 -5.73
C LEU A 62 16.71 9.63 -6.70
N VAL A 63 16.80 9.28 -8.00
CA VAL A 63 17.29 10.22 -9.05
C VAL A 63 16.41 11.48 -9.10
N ALA A 64 15.10 11.34 -8.98
CA ALA A 64 14.19 12.47 -8.96
C ALA A 64 14.47 13.47 -7.80
N GLN A 65 15.12 13.01 -6.73
CA GLN A 65 15.47 13.82 -5.55
C GLN A 65 16.85 14.48 -5.64
N LEU A 66 17.66 14.16 -6.67
CA LEU A 66 19.00 14.70 -6.82
C LEU A 66 18.93 16.19 -7.14
N LYS A 67 19.66 16.99 -6.35
CA LYS A 67 19.80 18.44 -6.57
C LYS A 67 21.02 18.75 -7.44
N LYS A 68 22.13 18.06 -7.18
CA LYS A 68 23.41 18.25 -7.87
C LYS A 68 23.34 17.91 -9.37
N TYR A 69 22.53 16.97 -9.75
CA TYR A 69 22.43 16.43 -11.10
C TYR A 69 21.14 16.81 -11.83
N ASN A 70 20.34 17.70 -11.25
CA ASN A 70 19.04 18.09 -11.81
C ASN A 70 18.19 16.87 -12.21
N GLY A 71 17.88 16.03 -11.20
CA GLY A 71 17.37 14.66 -11.40
C GLY A 71 16.13 14.55 -12.26
N ILE A 72 15.19 15.53 -12.18
CA ILE A 72 13.97 15.51 -13.01
C ILE A 72 14.34 15.65 -14.50
N GLU A 73 15.19 16.61 -14.86
CA GLU A 73 15.64 16.81 -16.25
C GLU A 73 16.39 15.58 -16.77
N ALA A 74 17.22 14.95 -15.92
CA ALA A 74 17.92 13.73 -16.27
C ALA A 74 16.99 12.57 -16.58
N LEU A 75 15.86 12.44 -15.85
CA LEU A 75 14.83 11.45 -16.13
C LEU A 75 14.04 11.78 -17.41
N GLU A 76 13.76 13.06 -17.66
CA GLU A 76 13.12 13.50 -18.91
C GLU A 76 13.98 13.19 -20.14
N ASP A 77 15.27 13.47 -20.08
CA ASP A 77 16.20 13.17 -21.16
C ASP A 77 16.27 11.65 -21.41
N LYS A 78 16.28 10.85 -20.36
CA LYS A 78 16.25 9.40 -20.46
C LYS A 78 14.96 8.88 -21.12
N LEU A 79 13.82 9.49 -20.78
CA LEU A 79 12.53 9.16 -21.40
C LEU A 79 12.53 9.55 -22.88
N LYS A 80 13.00 10.76 -23.22
CA LYS A 80 13.10 11.25 -24.61
C LYS A 80 13.97 10.33 -25.46
N ASP A 81 15.14 9.94 -24.95
CA ASP A 81 16.05 9.01 -25.63
C ASP A 81 15.36 7.68 -25.92
N GLY A 82 14.65 7.12 -24.92
CA GLY A 82 13.89 5.87 -25.10
C GLY A 82 12.79 6.02 -26.14
N MET A 83 12.02 7.10 -26.13
CA MET A 83 10.95 7.37 -27.11
C MET A 83 11.51 7.51 -28.54
N VAL A 84 12.61 8.25 -28.71
CA VAL A 84 13.28 8.41 -30.01
C VAL A 84 13.73 7.08 -30.58
N ASN A 85 14.23 6.19 -29.72
CA ASN A 85 14.68 4.85 -30.11
C ASN A 85 13.53 3.83 -30.18
N SER A 86 12.27 4.26 -30.01
CA SER A 86 11.10 3.40 -29.94
C SER A 86 11.24 2.27 -28.91
N GLU A 87 11.92 2.57 -27.80
CA GLU A 87 12.05 1.66 -26.68
C GLU A 87 10.75 1.67 -25.88
N TYR A 88 10.07 0.52 -25.83
CA TYR A 88 8.91 0.31 -24.97
C TYR A 88 9.31 -0.67 -23.88
N SER A 89 9.50 -0.17 -22.67
CA SER A 89 9.98 -0.99 -21.54
C SER A 89 9.38 -0.58 -20.21
N MET A 90 9.23 -1.53 -19.30
CA MET A 90 8.79 -1.28 -17.93
C MET A 90 9.72 -0.29 -17.19
N ARG A 91 10.98 -0.21 -17.59
CA ARG A 91 11.91 0.80 -17.06
C ARG A 91 11.44 2.22 -17.36
N LEU A 92 11.05 2.49 -18.60
CA LEU A 92 10.54 3.81 -18.99
C LEU A 92 9.15 4.08 -18.35
N VAL A 93 8.32 3.05 -18.18
CA VAL A 93 7.05 3.15 -17.44
C VAL A 93 7.30 3.64 -16.01
N GLN A 94 8.32 3.12 -15.31
CA GLN A 94 8.67 3.59 -13.97
C GLN A 94 9.19 5.04 -13.98
N ILE A 95 10.00 5.41 -14.97
CA ILE A 95 10.46 6.81 -15.12
C ILE A 95 9.27 7.75 -15.34
N VAL A 96 8.31 7.37 -16.18
CA VAL A 96 7.08 8.15 -16.40
C VAL A 96 6.30 8.32 -15.10
N ARG A 97 6.12 7.25 -14.32
CA ARG A 97 5.44 7.32 -13.03
C ARG A 97 6.07 8.39 -12.13
N ILE A 98 7.39 8.40 -12.05
CA ILE A 98 8.13 9.32 -11.20
C ILE A 98 8.00 10.75 -11.72
N LEU A 99 8.21 10.97 -13.02
CA LEU A 99 8.08 12.28 -13.65
C LEU A 99 6.67 12.84 -13.46
N TYR A 100 5.64 12.05 -13.75
CA TYR A 100 4.26 12.48 -13.56
C TYR A 100 3.97 12.83 -12.10
N ASN A 101 4.32 11.96 -11.14
CA ASN A 101 4.07 12.23 -9.73
C ASN A 101 4.84 13.45 -9.18
N ALA A 102 5.99 13.79 -9.76
CA ALA A 102 6.78 14.94 -9.38
C ALA A 102 6.27 16.24 -10.01
N THR A 103 5.82 16.21 -11.27
CA THR A 103 5.51 17.39 -12.08
C THR A 103 4.03 17.62 -12.34
N LEU A 104 3.20 16.57 -12.28
CA LEU A 104 1.79 16.51 -12.68
C LEU A 104 1.55 16.85 -14.17
N ILE A 105 2.55 16.67 -15.03
CA ILE A 105 2.41 16.86 -16.47
C ILE A 105 1.76 15.59 -17.06
N GLU A 106 0.51 15.72 -17.49
CA GLU A 106 -0.30 14.59 -17.96
C GLU A 106 0.17 13.99 -19.29
N ASP A 107 0.95 14.73 -20.09
CA ASP A 107 1.50 14.23 -21.36
C ASP A 107 2.42 13.00 -21.17
N TYR A 108 3.03 12.86 -19.99
CA TYR A 108 3.82 11.67 -19.68
C TYR A 108 2.98 10.39 -19.66
N LEU A 109 1.70 10.48 -19.31
CA LEU A 109 0.80 9.32 -19.24
C LEU A 109 0.61 8.66 -20.62
N ASP A 110 0.69 9.44 -21.70
CA ASP A 110 0.52 8.93 -23.07
C ASP A 110 1.51 7.82 -23.39
N TYR A 111 2.74 7.94 -22.88
CA TYR A 111 3.73 6.87 -23.05
C TYR A 111 3.27 5.54 -22.45
N ILE A 112 2.68 5.54 -21.23
CA ILE A 112 2.24 4.30 -20.60
C ILE A 112 1.00 3.75 -21.30
N PHE A 113 0.10 4.61 -21.75
CA PHE A 113 -1.07 4.17 -22.51
C PHE A 113 -0.67 3.52 -23.84
N GLU A 114 0.28 4.13 -24.57
CA GLU A 114 0.83 3.53 -25.80
C GLU A 114 1.59 2.24 -25.52
N TYR A 115 2.39 2.21 -24.46
CA TYR A 115 3.09 1.00 -24.02
C TYR A 115 2.10 -0.15 -23.78
N TYR A 116 1.05 0.12 -22.98
CA TYR A 116 0.03 -0.87 -22.70
C TYR A 116 -0.71 -1.33 -23.97
N ASP A 117 -1.03 -0.41 -24.88
CA ASP A 117 -1.72 -0.75 -26.12
C ASP A 117 -0.90 -1.67 -27.00
N LYS A 118 0.41 -1.50 -27.04
CA LYS A 118 1.32 -2.33 -27.84
C LYS A 118 1.63 -3.67 -27.18
N GLU A 119 2.03 -3.64 -25.92
CA GLU A 119 2.58 -4.82 -25.23
C GLU A 119 1.53 -5.62 -24.46
N LYS A 120 0.38 -5.00 -24.17
CA LYS A 120 -0.69 -5.56 -23.32
C LYS A 120 -0.18 -6.04 -21.96
N ASP A 121 0.89 -5.41 -21.49
CA ASP A 121 1.51 -5.73 -20.19
C ASP A 121 0.68 -5.17 -19.03
N ARG A 122 0.06 -6.07 -18.28
CA ARG A 122 -0.76 -5.71 -17.10
C ARG A 122 0.02 -5.00 -16.02
N SER A 123 1.34 -5.18 -15.96
CA SER A 123 2.18 -4.49 -14.99
C SER A 123 2.16 -2.97 -15.18
N ALA A 124 2.01 -2.51 -16.43
CA ALA A 124 1.87 -1.08 -16.72
C ALA A 124 0.59 -0.49 -16.09
N ILE A 125 -0.54 -1.22 -16.16
CA ILE A 125 -1.80 -0.78 -15.54
C ILE A 125 -1.63 -0.71 -14.01
N ALA A 126 -0.96 -1.70 -13.42
CA ALA A 126 -0.68 -1.69 -11.99
C ALA A 126 0.14 -0.45 -11.58
N VAL A 127 1.15 -0.06 -12.38
CA VAL A 127 1.93 1.16 -12.14
C VAL A 127 1.07 2.42 -12.14
N LEU A 128 0.10 2.51 -13.07
CA LEU A 128 -0.82 3.65 -13.13
C LEU A 128 -1.65 3.83 -11.86
N THR A 129 -1.97 2.74 -11.13
CA THR A 129 -2.71 2.82 -9.86
C THR A 129 -1.91 3.47 -8.72
N TYR A 130 -0.61 3.68 -8.89
CA TYR A 130 0.27 4.37 -7.93
C TYR A 130 0.56 5.83 -8.32
N MET A 131 -0.17 6.35 -9.29
CA MET A 131 -0.04 7.73 -9.75
C MET A 131 -1.05 8.63 -9.07
N LYS A 132 -0.70 9.92 -8.96
CA LYS A 132 -1.60 10.93 -8.43
C LYS A 132 -2.84 11.05 -9.31
N PRO A 133 -4.04 11.22 -8.71
CA PRO A 133 -5.30 11.27 -9.45
C PRO A 133 -5.35 12.39 -10.50
N CYS A 134 -5.90 12.10 -11.68
CA CYS A 134 -6.32 13.08 -12.69
C CYS A 134 -7.43 12.49 -13.57
N ASP A 135 -8.12 13.35 -14.32
CA ASP A 135 -9.24 12.93 -15.19
C ASP A 135 -8.77 11.99 -16.29
N LYS A 136 -7.59 12.21 -16.86
CA LYS A 136 -7.00 11.38 -17.90
C LYS A 136 -6.76 9.93 -17.44
N LEU A 137 -6.31 9.75 -16.19
CA LEU A 137 -6.20 8.42 -15.58
C LEU A 137 -7.56 7.80 -15.32
N TYR A 138 -8.53 8.59 -14.85
CA TYR A 138 -9.88 8.11 -14.64
C TYR A 138 -10.49 7.56 -15.93
N ASP A 139 -10.43 8.33 -17.02
CA ASP A 139 -10.96 7.93 -18.32
C ASP A 139 -10.30 6.66 -18.86
N PHE A 140 -8.99 6.54 -18.68
CA PHE A 140 -8.25 5.33 -19.07
C PHE A 140 -8.73 4.09 -18.29
N PHE A 141 -8.85 4.20 -16.96
CA PHE A 141 -9.34 3.09 -16.14
C PHE A 141 -10.81 2.77 -16.42
N ALA A 142 -11.66 3.76 -16.64
CA ALA A 142 -13.06 3.55 -17.04
C ALA A 142 -13.14 2.78 -18.37
N GLY A 143 -12.33 3.17 -19.36
CA GLY A 143 -12.20 2.46 -20.62
C GLY A 143 -11.79 1.00 -20.45
N LEU A 144 -10.77 0.72 -19.63
CA LEU A 144 -10.33 -0.64 -19.33
C LEU A 144 -11.41 -1.47 -18.62
N TYR A 145 -12.08 -0.88 -17.63
CA TYR A 145 -13.15 -1.54 -16.89
C TYR A 145 -14.32 -1.94 -17.80
N LEU A 146 -14.71 -1.06 -18.69
CA LEU A 146 -15.84 -1.29 -19.59
C LEU A 146 -15.51 -2.28 -20.71
N ASN A 147 -14.33 -2.17 -21.31
CA ASN A 147 -14.03 -2.81 -22.59
C ASN A 147 -13.09 -4.02 -22.49
N SER A 148 -12.41 -4.26 -21.39
CA SER A 148 -11.51 -5.41 -21.29
C SER A 148 -12.29 -6.71 -21.08
N ASP A 149 -11.90 -7.75 -21.81
CA ASP A 149 -12.40 -9.11 -21.61
C ASP A 149 -11.65 -9.83 -20.47
N ASP A 150 -10.45 -9.35 -20.10
CA ASP A 150 -9.64 -9.93 -19.04
C ASP A 150 -10.09 -9.45 -17.65
N SER A 151 -10.51 -10.40 -16.81
CA SER A 151 -11.02 -10.09 -15.46
C SER A 151 -9.96 -9.48 -14.53
N VAL A 152 -8.69 -9.83 -14.71
CA VAL A 152 -7.58 -9.28 -13.91
C VAL A 152 -7.34 -7.83 -14.28
N THR A 153 -7.34 -7.51 -15.58
CA THR A 153 -7.27 -6.13 -16.08
C THR A 153 -8.44 -5.30 -15.54
N ARG A 154 -9.68 -5.82 -15.58
CA ARG A 154 -10.83 -5.14 -15.00
C ARG A 154 -10.69 -4.91 -13.49
N SER A 155 -10.18 -5.89 -12.76
CA SER A 155 -9.95 -5.73 -11.32
C SER A 155 -8.92 -4.63 -11.02
N THR A 156 -7.81 -4.59 -11.76
CA THR A 156 -6.80 -3.53 -11.62
C THR A 156 -7.37 -2.15 -12.01
N ALA A 157 -8.22 -2.11 -13.04
CA ALA A 157 -8.90 -0.88 -13.44
C ALA A 157 -9.85 -0.35 -12.35
N ILE A 158 -10.54 -1.23 -11.61
CA ILE A 158 -11.37 -0.84 -10.47
C ILE A 158 -10.53 -0.16 -9.38
N ASP A 159 -9.37 -0.70 -9.04
CA ASP A 159 -8.45 -0.07 -8.09
C ASP A 159 -8.03 1.32 -8.59
N GLY A 160 -7.73 1.44 -9.89
CA GLY A 160 -7.41 2.71 -10.53
C GLY A 160 -8.56 3.73 -10.48
N LEU A 161 -9.79 3.31 -10.70
CA LEU A 161 -10.99 4.16 -10.58
C LEU A 161 -11.15 4.69 -9.15
N LEU A 162 -10.94 3.84 -8.13
CA LEU A 162 -11.02 4.22 -6.72
C LEU A 162 -9.91 5.24 -6.37
N CYS A 163 -8.69 5.02 -6.86
CA CYS A 163 -7.59 5.97 -6.70
C CYS A 163 -7.90 7.30 -7.40
N ALA A 164 -8.32 7.28 -8.66
CA ALA A 164 -8.56 8.47 -9.46
C ALA A 164 -9.72 9.34 -8.90
N LYS A 165 -10.70 8.74 -8.25
CA LYS A 165 -11.78 9.46 -7.53
C LYS A 165 -11.38 9.91 -6.11
N GLY A 166 -10.16 9.64 -5.66
CA GLY A 166 -9.65 10.11 -4.37
C GLY A 166 -10.16 9.33 -3.16
N TYR A 167 -10.74 8.13 -3.36
CA TYR A 167 -11.08 7.24 -2.24
C TYR A 167 -9.84 6.69 -1.55
N ILE A 168 -8.74 6.57 -2.28
CA ILE A 168 -7.41 6.25 -1.81
C ILE A 168 -6.58 7.54 -1.87
N LYS A 169 -6.13 8.03 -0.72
CA LYS A 169 -5.36 9.27 -0.62
C LYS A 169 -3.89 9.06 -0.90
N ASP A 170 -3.34 7.97 -0.34
CA ASP A 170 -2.00 7.50 -0.62
C ASP A 170 -2.08 6.19 -1.41
N PRO A 171 -1.77 6.22 -2.72
CA PRO A 171 -1.77 5.02 -3.55
C PRO A 171 -0.83 3.91 -3.05
N LEU A 172 0.15 4.22 -2.22
CA LEU A 172 1.07 3.26 -1.61
C LEU A 172 0.54 2.69 -0.28
N ASP A 173 -0.52 3.27 0.30
CA ASP A 173 -1.11 2.76 1.53
C ASP A 173 -1.98 1.53 1.26
N PHE A 174 -1.38 0.36 1.51
CA PHE A 174 -2.06 -0.92 1.38
C PHE A 174 -3.28 -1.05 2.32
N LYS A 175 -3.29 -0.36 3.46
CA LYS A 175 -4.41 -0.39 4.39
C LYS A 175 -5.62 0.34 3.81
N GLU A 176 -5.43 1.54 3.26
CA GLU A 176 -6.51 2.27 2.58
C GLU A 176 -7.12 1.43 1.45
N ARG A 177 -6.28 0.80 0.62
CA ARG A 177 -6.73 -0.11 -0.45
C ARG A 177 -7.57 -1.26 0.09
N SER A 178 -7.13 -1.86 1.17
CA SER A 178 -7.83 -3.00 1.80
C SER A 178 -9.18 -2.58 2.41
N GLU A 179 -9.31 -1.37 2.89
CA GLU A 179 -10.56 -0.83 3.43
C GLU A 179 -11.63 -0.68 2.34
N LEU A 180 -11.25 -0.53 1.07
CA LEU A 180 -12.17 -0.34 -0.05
C LEU A 180 -12.59 -1.64 -0.76
N ILE A 181 -12.24 -2.81 -0.24
CA ILE A 181 -12.55 -4.11 -0.87
C ILE A 181 -14.05 -4.28 -1.18
N ASN A 182 -14.95 -3.84 -0.29
CA ASN A 182 -16.37 -3.95 -0.54
C ASN A 182 -16.84 -3.07 -1.71
N MET A 183 -16.28 -1.86 -1.80
CA MET A 183 -16.55 -0.96 -2.91
C MET A 183 -16.02 -1.56 -4.23
N ALA A 184 -14.79 -2.07 -4.24
CA ALA A 184 -14.25 -2.77 -5.40
C ALA A 184 -15.11 -3.97 -5.83
N ARG A 185 -15.61 -4.77 -4.88
CA ARG A 185 -16.53 -5.88 -5.16
C ARG A 185 -17.85 -5.44 -5.79
N ALA A 186 -18.36 -4.26 -5.45
CA ALA A 186 -19.58 -3.74 -6.04
C ALA A 186 -19.45 -3.51 -7.56
N PHE A 187 -18.24 -3.23 -8.05
CA PHE A 187 -17.97 -3.11 -9.48
C PHE A 187 -17.96 -4.46 -10.22
N LEU A 188 -17.60 -5.58 -9.56
CA LEU A 188 -17.37 -6.84 -10.25
C LEU A 188 -18.58 -7.28 -11.07
N SER A 189 -18.40 -7.46 -12.38
CA SER A 189 -19.38 -8.01 -13.33
C SER A 189 -18.69 -8.47 -14.59
N ASP A 190 -19.12 -9.61 -15.12
CA ASP A 190 -18.75 -10.07 -16.46
C ASP A 190 -19.70 -9.56 -17.55
N ASP A 191 -20.90 -9.11 -17.15
CA ASP A 191 -21.89 -8.54 -18.05
C ASP A 191 -21.54 -7.08 -18.41
N PRO A 192 -21.29 -6.75 -19.71
CA PRO A 192 -20.96 -5.40 -20.16
C PRO A 192 -22.03 -4.35 -19.81
N ASP A 193 -23.30 -4.69 -19.95
CA ASP A 193 -24.39 -3.75 -19.66
C ASP A 193 -24.49 -3.42 -18.17
N LEU A 194 -24.19 -4.40 -17.32
CA LEU A 194 -24.12 -4.17 -15.88
C LEU A 194 -22.89 -3.35 -15.50
N ARG A 195 -21.77 -3.48 -16.21
CA ARG A 195 -20.57 -2.66 -15.97
C ARG A 195 -20.87 -1.18 -16.21
N ILE A 196 -21.53 -0.85 -17.31
CA ILE A 196 -21.95 0.54 -17.61
C ILE A 196 -22.79 1.09 -16.44
N LYS A 197 -23.84 0.38 -16.06
CA LYS A 197 -24.73 0.81 -14.96
C LYS A 197 -24.01 0.97 -13.62
N LYS A 198 -23.04 0.10 -13.33
CA LYS A 198 -22.23 0.18 -12.10
C LYS A 198 -21.30 1.38 -12.10
N LEU A 199 -20.69 1.70 -13.25
CA LEU A 199 -19.86 2.88 -13.40
C LEU A 199 -20.69 4.16 -13.23
N GLU A 200 -21.85 4.26 -13.87
CA GLU A 200 -22.79 5.38 -13.72
C GLU A 200 -23.21 5.59 -12.24
N ARG A 201 -23.55 4.51 -11.54
CA ARG A 201 -23.89 4.55 -10.11
C ARG A 201 -22.72 5.03 -9.25
N PHE A 202 -21.51 4.60 -9.55
CA PHE A 202 -20.30 5.06 -8.88
C PHE A 202 -20.07 6.56 -9.12
N GLU A 203 -20.21 7.03 -10.35
CA GLU A 203 -20.08 8.44 -10.71
C GLU A 203 -21.10 9.32 -9.99
N ASN A 204 -22.32 8.79 -9.76
CA ASN A 204 -23.37 9.45 -9.02
C ASN A 204 -23.20 9.38 -7.48
N GLY A 205 -22.11 8.79 -6.96
CA GLY A 205 -21.84 8.69 -5.53
C GLY A 205 -22.64 7.61 -4.80
N GLU A 206 -23.37 6.72 -5.52
CA GLU A 206 -24.15 5.66 -4.88
C GLU A 206 -23.27 4.60 -4.16
N PHE A 207 -21.97 4.60 -4.42
CA PHE A 207 -21.02 3.70 -3.76
C PHE A 207 -20.47 4.28 -2.44
N ASP A 208 -20.75 5.55 -2.14
CA ASP A 208 -20.27 6.19 -0.91
C ASP A 208 -20.88 5.57 0.36
N ASP A 209 -22.08 5.00 0.24
CA ASP A 209 -22.78 4.32 1.33
C ASP A 209 -22.31 2.86 1.53
N ILE A 210 -21.46 2.34 0.66
CA ILE A 210 -20.93 0.98 0.80
C ILE A 210 -19.95 0.93 1.98
N PRO A 211 -20.12 -0.01 2.93
CA PRO A 211 -19.19 -0.17 4.03
C PRO A 211 -17.76 -0.36 3.53
N ARG A 212 -16.83 0.48 3.98
CA ARG A 212 -15.45 0.46 3.48
C ARG A 212 -14.67 -0.74 3.97
N SER A 213 -14.75 -1.08 5.21
CA SER A 213 -13.95 -2.16 5.78
C SER A 213 -14.59 -3.54 5.57
N TYR A 214 -13.78 -4.49 5.10
CA TYR A 214 -14.17 -5.88 4.95
C TYR A 214 -12.95 -6.80 5.08
N GLY A 215 -13.17 -8.03 5.59
CA GLY A 215 -12.11 -9.01 5.70
C GLY A 215 -11.16 -8.74 6.88
N LEU A 216 -9.87 -8.80 6.63
CA LEU A 216 -8.81 -8.75 7.66
C LEU A 216 -8.85 -7.52 8.58
N TYR A 217 -9.42 -6.41 8.12
CA TYR A 217 -9.45 -5.13 8.87
C TYR A 217 -10.83 -4.76 9.41
N ARG A 218 -11.87 -5.57 9.13
CA ARG A 218 -13.18 -5.34 9.71
C ARG A 218 -13.19 -5.78 11.17
N ARG A 219 -13.47 -4.86 12.07
CA ARG A 219 -13.84 -5.26 13.43
C ARG A 219 -15.18 -5.96 13.41
N LEU A 220 -15.24 -7.11 14.01
CA LEU A 220 -16.45 -7.89 14.14
C LEU A 220 -17.43 -7.19 15.09
N THR A 221 -18.72 -7.42 14.92
CA THR A 221 -19.71 -7.09 15.95
C THR A 221 -19.42 -7.89 17.23
N ALA A 222 -19.99 -7.48 18.36
CA ALA A 222 -19.78 -8.21 19.61
C ALA A 222 -20.14 -9.70 19.50
N GLU A 223 -21.27 -10.03 18.86
CA GLU A 223 -21.70 -11.43 18.66
C GLU A 223 -20.73 -12.21 17.76
N GLU A 224 -20.27 -11.59 16.66
CA GLU A 224 -19.27 -12.20 15.77
C GLU A 224 -17.93 -12.39 16.47
N ALA A 225 -17.47 -11.42 17.27
CA ALA A 225 -16.25 -11.49 18.05
C ALA A 225 -16.28 -12.65 19.07
N ILE A 226 -17.38 -12.80 19.78
CA ILE A 226 -17.61 -13.92 20.69
C ILE A 226 -17.55 -15.26 19.95
N ARG A 227 -18.22 -15.35 18.79
CA ARG A 227 -18.21 -16.57 17.97
C ARG A 227 -16.81 -16.90 17.46
N GLU A 228 -16.05 -15.87 17.04
CA GLU A 228 -14.68 -16.04 16.56
C GLU A 228 -13.73 -16.44 17.69
N ALA A 229 -13.88 -15.88 18.88
CA ALA A 229 -13.10 -16.20 20.06
C ALA A 229 -13.28 -17.66 20.50
N ASN A 230 -14.46 -18.23 20.27
CA ASN A 230 -14.80 -19.61 20.66
C ASN A 230 -14.39 -20.67 19.60
N LYS A 231 -13.87 -20.26 18.42
CA LYS A 231 -13.32 -21.21 17.46
C LYS A 231 -12.01 -21.83 17.96
N PRO A 232 -11.72 -23.10 17.64
CA PRO A 232 -10.41 -23.70 17.90
C PRO A 232 -9.31 -22.86 17.24
N LYS A 233 -8.29 -22.47 18.00
CA LYS A 233 -7.17 -21.63 17.51
C LYS A 233 -5.85 -22.37 17.61
N GLU A 234 -5.01 -22.14 16.61
CA GLU A 234 -3.58 -22.46 16.60
C GLU A 234 -2.74 -21.20 16.46
N PRO A 235 -1.49 -21.24 16.86
CA PRO A 235 -0.96 -21.77 18.11
C PRO A 235 -0.96 -20.73 19.22
N GLU A 236 -1.25 -21.16 20.43
CA GLU A 236 -1.07 -20.34 21.61
C GLU A 236 0.41 -19.94 21.78
N ARG A 237 0.64 -18.71 22.20
CA ARG A 237 1.98 -18.15 22.48
C ARG A 237 2.14 -17.90 23.97
N PRO A 238 2.30 -18.95 24.80
CA PRO A 238 2.30 -18.79 26.23
C PRO A 238 3.44 -17.88 26.70
N GLY A 239 3.08 -16.87 27.53
CA GLY A 239 4.02 -15.91 28.08
C GLY A 239 4.25 -14.66 27.23
N GLU A 240 3.65 -14.53 26.06
CA GLU A 240 3.71 -13.28 25.29
C GLU A 240 2.73 -12.25 25.86
N THR A 241 3.21 -11.02 26.03
CA THR A 241 2.37 -9.88 26.41
C THR A 241 2.04 -9.05 25.17
N ILE A 242 0.76 -8.91 24.89
CA ILE A 242 0.25 -8.17 23.75
C ILE A 242 -0.65 -7.02 24.18
N THR A 243 -0.85 -6.03 23.32
CA THR A 243 -1.81 -4.94 23.55
C THR A 243 -2.97 -5.09 22.58
N GLY A 244 -4.20 -5.11 23.11
CA GLY A 244 -5.42 -5.21 22.32
C GLY A 244 -6.50 -4.26 22.84
N VAL A 245 -7.68 -4.33 22.24
CA VAL A 245 -8.86 -3.56 22.64
C VAL A 245 -9.99 -4.52 22.95
N ILE A 246 -10.71 -4.28 24.04
CA ILE A 246 -11.88 -5.10 24.37
C ILE A 246 -13.01 -4.79 23.40
N ASP A 247 -13.46 -5.80 22.67
CA ASP A 247 -14.53 -5.68 21.67
C ASP A 247 -15.88 -6.17 22.17
N ALA A 248 -15.87 -7.14 23.08
CA ALA A 248 -17.07 -7.74 23.65
C ALA A 248 -16.82 -8.31 25.05
N THR A 249 -17.89 -8.63 25.76
CA THR A 249 -17.85 -9.39 27.00
C THR A 249 -19.00 -10.38 27.03
N GLU A 250 -18.76 -11.60 27.51
CA GLU A 250 -19.73 -12.66 27.67
C GLU A 250 -19.37 -13.48 28.92
N ASP A 251 -20.33 -13.64 29.86
CA ASP A 251 -20.18 -14.47 31.07
C ASP A 251 -18.90 -14.20 31.88
N GLY A 252 -18.48 -12.93 31.95
CA GLY A 252 -17.27 -12.51 32.67
C GLY A 252 -15.96 -12.77 31.93
N VAL A 253 -16.03 -13.23 30.68
CA VAL A 253 -14.91 -13.32 29.75
C VAL A 253 -14.93 -12.12 28.84
N TYR A 254 -13.78 -11.48 28.69
CA TYR A 254 -13.58 -10.33 27.80
C TYR A 254 -12.97 -10.82 26.48
N ILE A 255 -13.55 -10.38 25.38
CA ILE A 255 -13.03 -10.68 24.04
C ILE A 255 -12.13 -9.54 23.62
N VAL A 256 -10.82 -9.78 23.60
CA VAL A 256 -9.80 -8.79 23.25
C VAL A 256 -9.43 -8.92 21.79
N TYR A 257 -9.62 -7.84 21.02
CA TYR A 257 -9.17 -7.75 19.64
C TYR A 257 -7.69 -7.36 19.57
N TYR A 258 -6.87 -8.24 18.98
CA TYR A 258 -5.47 -7.99 18.69
C TYR A 258 -5.32 -7.63 17.20
N GLY A 259 -5.32 -6.34 16.90
CA GLY A 259 -5.39 -5.81 15.54
C GLY A 259 -4.20 -6.18 14.65
N LYS A 260 -3.00 -6.39 15.24
CA LYS A 260 -1.79 -6.74 14.49
C LYS A 260 -1.94 -8.07 13.71
N GLU A 261 -2.69 -9.01 14.25
CA GLU A 261 -2.88 -10.33 13.63
C GLU A 261 -4.36 -10.64 13.35
N ASN A 262 -5.25 -9.67 13.55
CA ASN A 262 -6.70 -9.82 13.39
C ASN A 262 -7.28 -11.00 14.19
N LEU A 263 -6.87 -11.12 15.45
CA LEU A 263 -7.29 -12.19 16.34
C LEU A 263 -8.25 -11.69 17.41
N TYR A 264 -9.20 -12.52 17.80
CA TYR A 264 -10.09 -12.32 18.92
C TYR A 264 -9.74 -13.33 20.01
N ILE A 265 -9.30 -12.84 21.17
CA ILE A 265 -8.71 -13.65 22.22
C ILE A 265 -9.59 -13.55 23.47
N PRO A 266 -10.17 -14.69 23.94
CA PRO A 266 -10.90 -14.69 25.19
C PRO A 266 -9.92 -14.56 26.36
N ALA A 267 -10.23 -13.62 27.29
CA ALA A 267 -9.37 -13.32 28.43
C ALA A 267 -10.20 -13.04 29.68
N LYS A 268 -9.60 -13.27 30.84
CA LYS A 268 -10.17 -12.88 32.15
C LYS A 268 -9.32 -11.77 32.79
N PRO A 269 -9.90 -10.88 33.59
CA PRO A 269 -9.12 -9.92 34.31
C PRO A 269 -8.23 -10.63 35.35
N SER A 270 -7.02 -10.09 35.56
CA SER A 270 -6.17 -10.50 36.68
C SER A 270 -6.83 -10.16 38.00
N GLU A 271 -6.58 -10.97 39.04
CA GLU A 271 -7.02 -10.66 40.42
C GLU A 271 -6.40 -9.36 40.97
N GLU A 272 -5.26 -8.97 40.41
CA GLU A 272 -4.55 -7.73 40.81
C GLU A 272 -5.10 -6.48 40.11
N LEU A 273 -6.00 -6.63 39.15
CA LEU A 273 -6.53 -5.51 38.39
C LEU A 273 -7.50 -4.70 39.23
N LYS A 274 -7.13 -3.46 39.58
CA LYS A 274 -7.88 -2.57 40.47
C LYS A 274 -9.18 -2.04 39.84
N GLN A 275 -9.26 -2.00 38.55
CA GLN A 275 -10.40 -1.46 37.79
C GLN A 275 -11.01 -2.56 36.91
N LYS A 276 -12.34 -2.61 36.88
CA LYS A 276 -13.05 -3.55 36.01
C LYS A 276 -12.95 -3.07 34.54
N PRO A 277 -12.45 -3.90 33.64
CA PRO A 277 -12.35 -3.52 32.23
C PRO A 277 -13.73 -3.29 31.59
N GLN A 278 -13.79 -2.43 30.57
CA GLN A 278 -15.00 -2.14 29.80
C GLN A 278 -14.76 -2.34 28.31
N VAL A 279 -15.83 -2.55 27.54
CA VAL A 279 -15.75 -2.59 26.08
C VAL A 279 -15.22 -1.25 25.58
N GLY A 280 -14.22 -1.30 24.69
CA GLY A 280 -13.50 -0.13 24.19
C GLY A 280 -12.17 0.15 24.91
N ASP A 281 -11.96 -0.41 26.10
CA ASP A 281 -10.70 -0.22 26.81
C ASP A 281 -9.53 -0.85 26.05
N ARG A 282 -8.40 -0.14 26.05
CA ARG A 282 -7.12 -0.67 25.60
C ARG A 282 -6.46 -1.41 26.74
N VAL A 283 -6.17 -2.67 26.56
CA VAL A 283 -5.67 -3.55 27.62
C VAL A 283 -4.35 -4.22 27.24
N GLN A 284 -3.57 -4.51 28.28
CA GLN A 284 -2.39 -5.35 28.21
C GLN A 284 -2.81 -6.77 28.60
N LEU A 285 -2.58 -7.72 27.70
CA LEU A 285 -3.00 -9.11 27.84
C LEU A 285 -1.78 -10.01 27.87
N LEU A 286 -1.67 -10.81 28.90
CA LEU A 286 -0.71 -11.92 28.95
C LEU A 286 -1.35 -13.15 28.30
N TRP A 287 -0.77 -13.63 27.21
CA TRP A 287 -1.24 -14.78 26.50
C TRP A 287 -0.83 -16.06 27.24
N LYS A 288 -1.82 -16.87 27.64
CA LYS A 288 -1.61 -18.17 28.27
C LYS A 288 -2.24 -19.26 27.43
N SER A 289 -1.79 -20.50 27.63
CA SER A 289 -2.30 -21.66 26.90
C SER A 289 -3.79 -21.93 27.16
N LYS A 290 -4.49 -22.50 26.16
CA LYS A 290 -5.87 -23.01 26.26
C LYS A 290 -6.92 -21.98 26.72
N GLY A 291 -6.89 -20.77 26.16
CA GLY A 291 -7.90 -19.76 26.45
C GLY A 291 -7.82 -19.19 27.88
N GLN A 292 -6.69 -19.37 28.57
CA GLN A 292 -6.45 -18.82 29.90
C GLN A 292 -5.70 -17.50 29.88
N SER A 293 -5.86 -16.72 28.81
CA SER A 293 -5.24 -15.41 28.73
C SER A 293 -5.78 -14.46 29.79
N VAL A 294 -4.91 -13.58 30.31
CA VAL A 294 -5.21 -12.70 31.46
C VAL A 294 -4.97 -11.25 31.09
N ILE A 295 -5.94 -10.39 31.38
CA ILE A 295 -5.78 -8.93 31.30
C ILE A 295 -5.02 -8.46 32.53
N GLU A 296 -3.81 -7.92 32.33
CA GLU A 296 -2.92 -7.48 33.41
C GLU A 296 -3.01 -5.97 33.66
N GLY A 297 -3.43 -5.20 32.67
CA GLY A 297 -3.50 -3.75 32.76
C GLY A 297 -4.49 -3.12 31.78
N ILE A 298 -5.06 -1.97 32.18
CA ILE A 298 -5.83 -1.09 31.33
C ILE A 298 -4.92 0.12 31.01
N ARG A 299 -4.89 0.56 29.76
CA ARG A 299 -4.05 1.67 29.30
C ARG A 299 -4.88 2.85 28.86
#